data_7bf6aa3ce8cdc81be338cca401f93391
#
_entry.id   7bf6aa3ce8cdc81be338cca401f93391
#
_cell.length_a   1.000
_cell.length_b   1.000
_cell.length_c   1.000
_cell.angle_alpha   90.00
_cell.angle_beta   90.00
_cell.angle_gamma   90.00
#
_symmetry.space_group_name_H-M   'P 1'
#
loop_
_entity.id
_entity.type
_entity.pdbx_description
1 polymer ?
#
loop_
_entity_poly.entity_id
_entity_poly.type
_entity_poly.pdbx_seq_one_letter_code
_entity_poly.pdbx_strand_id
1 'polypeptide(L)' 'MRKAKKIDYDPTRQEPAVRKSICTGEMTVGFVDLSTGRFIDYKLVTSQSEIDEFMRQVGTDKIRTVY' A
#
# COMPACT_ATOMS: atom_id res chain seq x y z
N MET A 1 4.95 22.01 8.12
CA MET A 1 4.39 20.86 7.38
C MET A 1 5.30 19.66 7.54
N ARG A 2 4.73 18.52 7.87
CA ARG A 2 5.51 17.31 8.09
C ARG A 2 5.69 16.56 6.79
N LYS A 3 6.92 16.13 6.51
CA LYS A 3 7.19 15.29 5.35
C LYS A 3 6.71 13.87 5.62
N ALA A 4 6.19 13.20 4.61
CA ALA A 4 5.86 11.80 4.71
C ALA A 4 7.15 11.00 4.91
N LYS A 5 7.11 10.04 5.84
CA LYS A 5 8.27 9.20 6.11
C LYS A 5 8.46 8.22 4.96
N LYS A 6 9.67 8.18 4.41
CA LYS A 6 9.96 7.27 3.31
C LYS A 6 9.99 5.83 3.79
N ILE A 7 9.33 4.95 3.05
CA ILE A 7 9.32 3.52 3.32
C ILE A 7 10.28 2.84 2.36
N ASP A 8 11.22 2.09 2.91
CA ASP A 8 12.16 1.32 2.11
C ASP A 8 11.57 -0.04 1.77
N TYR A 9 11.56 -0.36 0.49
CA TYR A 9 11.12 -1.66 0.02
C TYR A 9 11.88 -2.00 -1.26
N ASP A 10 11.84 -3.26 -1.67
CA ASP A 10 12.54 -3.72 -2.87
C ASP A 10 11.57 -3.71 -4.05
N PRO A 11 11.64 -2.70 -4.95
CA PRO A 11 10.69 -2.59 -6.06
C PRO A 11 10.85 -3.71 -7.10
N THR A 12 11.93 -4.47 -7.06
CA THR A 12 12.12 -5.59 -7.96
C THR A 12 11.42 -6.86 -7.45
N ARG A 13 11.07 -6.89 -6.17
CA ARG A 13 10.45 -8.05 -5.52
C ARG A 13 9.07 -7.76 -4.97
N GLN A 14 8.75 -6.50 -4.73
CA GLN A 14 7.52 -6.09 -4.08
C GLN A 14 6.88 -4.96 -4.85
N GLU A 15 5.56 -4.90 -4.81
CA GLU A 15 4.79 -3.84 -5.44
C GLU A 15 3.83 -3.25 -4.43
N PRO A 16 3.81 -1.91 -4.24
CA PRO A 16 2.86 -1.29 -3.34
C PRO A 16 1.43 -1.57 -3.80
N ALA A 17 0.56 -1.85 -2.84
CA ALA A 17 -0.83 -2.18 -3.16
C ALA A 17 -1.74 -1.77 -2.02
N VAL A 18 -3.01 -1.57 -2.34
CA VAL A 18 -4.06 -1.40 -1.35
C VAL A 18 -5.02 -2.58 -1.49
N ARG A 19 -5.32 -3.21 -0.37
CA ARG A 19 -6.29 -4.29 -0.31
C ARG A 19 -7.61 -3.74 0.21
N LYS A 20 -8.66 -3.94 -0.53
CA LYS A 20 -10.01 -3.52 -0.13
C LYS A 20 -10.83 -4.72 0.27
N SER A 21 -11.44 -4.64 1.45
CA SER A 21 -12.35 -5.68 1.90
C SER A 21 -13.77 -5.34 1.43
N ILE A 22 -14.36 -6.23 0.68
CA ILE A 22 -15.70 -6.02 0.15
C ILE A 22 -16.74 -6.08 1.26
N CYS A 23 -16.53 -6.96 2.24
CA CYS A 23 -17.50 -7.20 3.30
C CYS A 23 -17.55 -6.10 4.35
N THR A 24 -16.40 -5.57 4.73
CA THR A 24 -16.30 -4.60 5.83
C THR A 24 -16.02 -3.18 5.37
N GLY A 25 -15.61 -3.01 4.12
CA GLY A 25 -15.21 -1.71 3.61
C GLY A 25 -13.86 -1.23 4.11
N GLU A 26 -13.14 -2.06 4.85
CA GLU A 26 -11.82 -1.72 5.33
C GLU A 26 -10.79 -1.77 4.22
N MET A 27 -9.78 -0.93 4.35
CA MET A 27 -8.68 -0.90 3.38
C MET A 27 -7.36 -1.06 4.12
N THR A 28 -6.45 -1.83 3.53
CA THR A 28 -5.12 -2.04 4.08
C THR A 28 -4.10 -1.77 2.99
N VAL A 29 -3.10 -0.92 3.29
CA VAL A 29 -2.00 -0.71 2.36
C VAL A 29 -0.87 -1.66 2.71
N GLY A 30 -0.13 -2.07 1.71
CA GLY A 30 0.99 -2.98 1.91
C GLY A 30 1.69 -3.25 0.60
N PHE A 31 2.27 -4.42 0.50
CA PHE A 31 3.06 -4.80 -0.65
C PHE A 31 2.67 -6.19 -1.13
N VAL A 32 2.66 -6.38 -2.45
CA VAL A 32 2.49 -7.70 -3.03
C VAL A 32 3.87 -8.27 -3.31
N ASP A 33 4.15 -9.46 -2.79
CA ASP A 33 5.38 -10.18 -3.08
C ASP A 33 5.27 -10.73 -4.49
N LEU A 34 6.10 -10.24 -5.40
CA LEU A 34 6.03 -10.59 -6.81
C LEU A 34 6.43 -12.04 -7.09
N SER A 35 7.18 -12.66 -6.18
CA SER A 35 7.59 -14.06 -6.37
C SER A 35 6.52 -15.04 -5.92
N THR A 36 5.69 -14.69 -4.93
CA THR A 36 4.67 -15.59 -4.40
C THR A 36 3.25 -15.09 -4.68
N GLY A 37 3.09 -13.81 -5.02
CA GLY A 37 1.79 -13.20 -5.22
C GLY A 37 1.07 -12.88 -3.92
N ARG A 38 1.73 -13.00 -2.78
CA ARG A 38 1.11 -12.78 -1.48
C ARG A 38 1.11 -11.30 -1.12
N PHE A 39 0.02 -10.87 -0.49
CA PHE A 39 -0.09 -9.51 0.01
C PHE A 39 0.45 -9.45 1.44
N ILE A 40 1.33 -8.51 1.68
CA ILE A 40 1.94 -8.30 3.00
C ILE A 40 1.35 -7.02 3.57
N ASP A 41 0.60 -7.13 4.65
CA ASP A 41 -0.05 -5.98 5.30
C ASP A 41 1.00 -5.06 5.90
N TYR A 42 0.83 -3.76 5.66
CA TYR A 42 1.69 -2.76 6.28
C TYR A 42 0.91 -1.91 7.28
N LYS A 43 -0.23 -1.37 6.87
CA LYS A 43 -1.01 -0.46 7.70
C LYS A 43 -2.48 -0.47 7.28
N LEU A 44 -3.36 -0.48 8.28
CA LEU A 44 -4.80 -0.31 8.04
C LEU A 44 -5.07 1.17 7.76
N VAL A 45 -5.85 1.44 6.73
CA VAL A 45 -6.22 2.80 6.35
C VAL A 45 -7.74 2.92 6.28
N THR A 46 -8.26 4.12 6.50
CA THR A 46 -9.71 4.35 6.53
C THR A 46 -10.15 5.39 5.50
N SER A 47 -9.21 6.06 4.85
CA SER A 47 -9.56 7.11 3.89
C SER A 47 -8.58 7.13 2.72
N GLN A 48 -9.03 7.77 1.63
CA GLN A 48 -8.20 7.92 0.45
C GLN A 48 -6.95 8.75 0.74
N SER A 49 -7.03 9.72 1.64
CA SER A 49 -5.87 10.54 1.97
C SER A 49 -4.76 9.72 2.61
N GLU A 50 -5.10 8.71 3.39
CA GLU A 50 -4.10 7.80 3.95
C GLU A 50 -3.43 6.95 2.88
N ILE A 51 -4.19 6.56 1.86
CA ILE A 51 -3.65 5.83 0.72
C ILE A 51 -2.69 6.73 -0.06
N ASP A 52 -3.07 7.99 -0.27
CA ASP A 52 -2.21 8.95 -0.98
C ASP A 52 -0.91 9.18 -0.20
N GLU A 53 -0.99 9.27 1.12
CA GLU A 53 0.20 9.42 1.94
C GLU A 53 1.11 8.20 1.82
N PHE A 54 0.53 7.00 1.84
CA PHE A 54 1.30 5.78 1.65
C PHE A 54 2.03 5.80 0.30
N MET A 55 1.34 6.22 -0.75
CA MET A 55 1.95 6.32 -2.07
C MET A 55 3.13 7.26 -2.09
N ARG A 56 3.03 8.38 -1.37
CA ARG A 56 4.16 9.32 -1.24
C ARG A 56 5.30 8.70 -0.46
N GLN A 57 4.98 7.92 0.57
CA GLN A 57 6.00 7.28 1.39
C GLN A 57 6.79 6.23 0.61
N VAL A 58 6.15 5.52 -0.31
CA VAL A 58 6.84 4.53 -1.14
C VAL A 58 7.37 5.13 -2.44
N GLY A 59 7.03 6.38 -2.72
CA GLY A 59 7.57 7.08 -3.90
C GLY A 59 6.91 6.69 -5.20
N THR A 60 5.64 6.31 -5.17
CA THR A 60 4.90 5.95 -6.38
C THR A 60 3.71 6.87 -6.57
N ASP A 61 3.30 7.07 -7.82
CA ASP A 61 2.10 7.81 -8.14
C ASP A 61 0.94 6.89 -8.53
N LYS A 62 1.19 5.58 -8.52
CA LYS A 62 0.18 4.57 -8.84
C LYS A 62 0.23 3.45 -7.81
N ILE A 63 -0.92 2.90 -7.49
CA ILE A 63 -0.99 1.81 -6.54
C ILE A 63 -1.97 0.76 -7.07
N ARG A 64 -1.58 -0.50 -6.91
CA ARG A 64 -2.43 -1.63 -7.31
C ARG A 64 -3.52 -1.83 -6.28
N THR A 65 -4.75 -2.09 -6.75
CA THR A 65 -5.85 -2.45 -5.86
C THR A 65 -6.08 -3.96 -5.93
N VAL A 66 -6.14 -4.59 -4.76
CA VAL A 66 -6.45 -6.02 -4.65
C VAL A 66 -7.66 -6.20 -3.75
N TYR A 67 -8.35 -7.31 -3.90
CA TYR A 67 -9.57 -7.62 -3.15
C TYR A 67 -9.43 -8.88 -2.33
#